data_cf6a7bf6bdfe99dd6f2dbd9d72f3d0ad
#
_entry.id   cf6a7bf6bdfe99dd6f2dbd9d72f3d0ad
#
_cell.length_a   1.000
_cell.length_b   1.000
_cell.length_c   1.000
_cell.angle_alpha   90.00
_cell.angle_beta   90.00
_cell.angle_gamma   90.00
#
_symmetry.space_group_name_H-M   'P 1'
#
loop_
_entity.id
_entity.type
_entity.pdbx_description
1 polymer ?
#
loop_
_entity_poly.entity_id
_entity_poly.type
_entity_poly.pdbx_seq_one_letter_code
_entity_poly.pdbx_strand_id
1 'polypeptide(L)'
;MLLIPLAPFSARGEDGDEVTRSLGLSEEQPGGVSRLPRPASLIAENVTVVTADEIARLNAHTVADVLQTVPGVQLDLLQTPGAILLYDILGSSNRHILVQIDGVPQNFVSSENLAHVGMIPVQMIERIEVIKGAASAAWGSALGGVINIVTKSPVTERGAAGLASASIGRKATSDLRGEVTGSSGGVGYYLTGGTIRSDGVVPGNDVDFGHGLGKITYDFIGGARATLGLDVRYADTGIMSSARYDFFETGAVRYLNGYLALQVPLSGRATLEVTGRGGVRDAEDRRGVLSQGLLFFNAESREVHQGYTAALTLGDARQGVKTGLEFERIGVTQRELVQRVPGSDADLTLTRYSAYANGTFTVGRLSLLPGVRVDHLNLLDDPVSATMGATLRLGESTLLRGYAARGYSLPLISFYGSVNGQLQHELQQVTTVQWGLESTAVPYLWLKGMVFRNNVWNVQDYDYQAGIMRTQRQRRHGVDLELRTSPWHGFALTGAYTFTDGRNTKTGAELDGNQSGPRHAVKGALSYDNAAAGLSCVLTGNYADWNLAPGARPVATLFDLHVNQKLRPAQDTSPELFFSLRNIFDAKLYQYEFRQAAPRWFEIGGRFRF
;
A
#
# COMPACT_ATOMS: atom_id res chain seq x y z
N MET A 1 34.10 -16.25 -32.70
CA MET A 1 33.01 -17.21 -32.82
C MET A 1 33.40 -18.43 -32.00
N LEU A 2 33.07 -18.44 -30.70
CA LEU A 2 33.38 -19.54 -29.78
C LEU A 2 32.03 -20.16 -29.41
N LEU A 3 31.76 -21.35 -29.93
CA LEU A 3 30.65 -22.21 -29.59
C LEU A 3 30.98 -22.94 -28.28
N ILE A 4 30.22 -22.64 -27.22
CA ILE A 4 30.23 -23.42 -25.98
C ILE A 4 29.16 -24.52 -26.13
N PRO A 5 29.47 -25.82 -25.94
CA PRO A 5 28.51 -26.88 -26.06
C PRO A 5 27.58 -26.89 -24.85
N LEU A 6 26.29 -26.75 -25.09
CA LEU A 6 25.21 -27.02 -24.12
C LEU A 6 25.10 -28.53 -23.89
N ALA A 7 25.49 -29.02 -22.74
CA ALA A 7 25.21 -30.38 -22.29
C ALA A 7 23.71 -30.48 -21.91
N PRO A 8 23.02 -31.60 -22.24
CA PRO A 8 21.64 -31.78 -21.83
C PRO A 8 21.59 -32.15 -20.35
N PHE A 9 20.98 -31.30 -19.54
CA PHE A 9 20.62 -31.60 -18.15
C PHE A 9 19.32 -32.39 -18.14
N SER A 10 19.36 -33.61 -17.61
CA SER A 10 18.15 -34.39 -17.33
C SER A 10 17.57 -33.93 -15.97
N ALA A 11 16.47 -33.21 -16.01
CA ALA A 11 15.73 -32.83 -14.81
C ALA A 11 14.97 -34.05 -14.24
N ARG A 12 15.25 -34.40 -12.99
CA ARG A 12 14.41 -35.25 -12.15
C ARG A 12 13.36 -34.39 -11.43
N GLY A 13 12.15 -34.94 -11.27
CA GLY A 13 10.92 -34.26 -10.87
C GLY A 13 10.81 -33.74 -9.41
N GLU A 14 11.90 -33.41 -8.71
CA GLU A 14 11.89 -32.77 -7.40
C GLU A 14 12.13 -31.24 -7.47
N ASP A 15 12.52 -30.72 -8.63
CA ASP A 15 12.97 -29.31 -8.77
C ASP A 15 11.82 -28.27 -8.87
N GLY A 16 10.59 -28.69 -9.18
CA GLY A 16 9.47 -27.78 -9.37
C GLY A 16 9.02 -27.05 -8.09
N ASP A 17 8.99 -27.76 -6.99
CA ASP A 17 8.59 -27.22 -5.68
C ASP A 17 9.67 -26.29 -5.10
N GLU A 18 10.94 -26.57 -5.35
CA GLU A 18 12.06 -25.76 -4.89
C GLU A 18 12.15 -24.44 -5.66
N VAL A 19 11.89 -24.47 -6.98
CA VAL A 19 11.79 -23.25 -7.83
C VAL A 19 10.61 -22.38 -7.39
N THR A 20 9.46 -22.98 -7.12
CA THR A 20 8.27 -22.25 -6.66
C THR A 20 8.50 -21.61 -5.30
N ARG A 21 9.18 -22.28 -4.38
CA ARG A 21 9.60 -21.72 -3.08
C ARG A 21 10.66 -20.63 -3.23
N SER A 22 11.65 -20.82 -4.10
CA SER A 22 12.72 -19.83 -4.35
C SER A 22 12.22 -18.54 -4.99
N LEU A 23 11.10 -18.61 -5.72
CA LEU A 23 10.43 -17.45 -6.32
C LEU A 23 9.48 -16.74 -5.36
N GLY A 24 9.37 -17.19 -4.10
CA GLY A 24 8.45 -16.62 -3.12
C GLY A 24 6.96 -16.88 -3.42
N LEU A 25 6.68 -17.86 -4.26
CA LEU A 25 5.34 -18.24 -4.72
C LEU A 25 4.78 -19.45 -3.94
N SER A 26 5.25 -19.67 -2.69
CA SER A 26 4.79 -20.81 -1.92
C SER A 26 3.26 -20.79 -1.78
N GLU A 27 2.62 -21.94 -2.02
CA GLU A 27 1.16 -22.10 -1.87
C GLU A 27 0.66 -21.80 -0.44
N GLU A 28 1.58 -21.67 0.51
CA GLU A 28 1.30 -21.47 1.93
C GLU A 28 1.19 -20.02 2.39
N GLN A 29 1.35 -19.02 1.50
CA GLN A 29 1.05 -17.65 1.92
C GLN A 29 -0.48 -17.44 1.92
N PRO A 30 -1.13 -17.44 3.10
CA PRO A 30 -2.53 -17.10 3.18
C PRO A 30 -2.68 -15.61 2.85
N GLY A 31 -2.94 -15.33 1.57
CA GLY A 31 -3.25 -13.98 1.13
C GLY A 31 -4.57 -13.53 1.75
N GLY A 32 -4.53 -12.49 2.57
CA GLY A 32 -5.72 -11.82 3.08
C GLY A 32 -6.50 -11.04 2.01
N VAL A 33 -6.18 -11.25 0.74
CA VAL A 33 -6.64 -10.49 -0.43
C VAL A 33 -8.16 -10.36 -0.55
N SER A 34 -8.91 -11.35 -0.11
CA SER A 34 -10.38 -11.35 -0.18
C SER A 34 -11.04 -11.50 1.18
N ARG A 35 -10.31 -11.19 2.25
CA ARG A 35 -10.70 -11.51 3.63
C ARG A 35 -10.88 -13.02 3.88
N LEU A 36 -10.78 -13.86 2.87
CA LEU A 36 -10.75 -15.32 2.97
C LEU A 36 -9.31 -15.77 2.63
N PRO A 37 -8.59 -16.42 3.54
CA PRO A 37 -7.25 -16.94 3.27
C PRO A 37 -7.28 -17.88 2.06
N ARG A 38 -6.45 -17.61 1.05
CA ARG A 38 -6.39 -18.39 -0.19
C ARG A 38 -4.94 -18.53 -0.63
N PRO A 39 -4.54 -19.70 -1.16
CA PRO A 39 -3.28 -19.84 -1.85
C PRO A 39 -3.24 -18.94 -3.10
N ALA A 40 -2.04 -18.51 -3.50
CA ALA A 40 -1.84 -17.61 -4.63
C ALA A 40 -2.52 -18.08 -5.93
N SER A 41 -2.56 -19.42 -6.13
CA SER A 41 -3.22 -20.04 -7.28
C SER A 41 -4.75 -19.87 -7.35
N LEU A 42 -5.38 -19.49 -6.25
CA LEU A 42 -6.82 -19.23 -6.16
C LEU A 42 -7.15 -17.73 -6.06
N ILE A 43 -6.22 -16.83 -6.38
CA ILE A 43 -6.42 -15.38 -6.40
C ILE A 43 -6.64 -14.96 -7.86
N ALA A 44 -7.80 -14.40 -8.19
CA ALA A 44 -8.11 -13.92 -9.54
C ALA A 44 -7.70 -12.45 -9.75
N GLU A 45 -7.63 -11.69 -8.67
CA GLU A 45 -7.23 -10.29 -8.63
C GLU A 45 -5.75 -10.12 -9.02
N ASN A 46 -5.39 -8.98 -9.58
CA ASN A 46 -3.98 -8.61 -9.78
C ASN A 46 -3.37 -8.18 -8.45
N VAL A 47 -2.59 -9.07 -7.83
CA VAL A 47 -2.00 -8.84 -6.50
C VAL A 47 -0.48 -8.94 -6.57
N THR A 48 0.18 -8.08 -5.81
CA THR A 48 1.61 -8.16 -5.50
C THR A 48 1.76 -8.22 -3.98
N VAL A 49 2.54 -9.16 -3.48
CA VAL A 49 2.88 -9.29 -2.06
C VAL A 49 4.36 -8.93 -1.89
N VAL A 50 4.66 -8.11 -0.88
CA VAL A 50 6.03 -7.77 -0.47
C VAL A 50 6.23 -8.25 0.97
N THR A 51 7.21 -9.10 1.18
CA THR A 51 7.51 -9.74 2.47
C THR A 51 8.42 -8.89 3.36
N ALA A 52 8.47 -9.21 4.66
CA ALA A 52 9.38 -8.54 5.61
C ALA A 52 10.85 -8.64 5.17
N ASP A 53 11.28 -9.76 4.59
CA ASP A 53 12.65 -9.95 4.12
C ASP A 53 12.97 -9.06 2.91
N GLU A 54 12.05 -8.95 1.95
CA GLU A 54 12.19 -8.02 0.83
C GLU A 54 12.25 -6.57 1.31
N ILE A 55 11.41 -6.18 2.26
CA ILE A 55 11.41 -4.85 2.90
C ILE A 55 12.75 -4.57 3.60
N ALA A 56 13.27 -5.54 4.35
CA ALA A 56 14.53 -5.39 5.09
C ALA A 56 15.74 -5.18 4.16
N ARG A 57 15.78 -5.85 2.98
CA ARG A 57 16.85 -5.69 1.98
C ARG A 57 16.91 -4.30 1.37
N LEU A 58 15.79 -3.59 1.29
CA LEU A 58 15.69 -2.24 0.74
C LEU A 58 16.13 -1.15 1.73
N ASN A 59 16.46 -1.49 2.98
CA ASN A 59 16.70 -0.50 4.04
C ASN A 59 15.58 0.55 4.09
N ALA A 60 14.34 0.11 3.86
CA ALA A 60 13.18 0.97 3.79
C ALA A 60 12.86 1.60 5.16
N HIS A 61 12.40 2.84 5.16
CA HIS A 61 11.95 3.56 6.35
C HIS A 61 10.44 3.43 6.52
N THR A 62 9.71 3.63 5.43
CA THR A 62 8.25 3.69 5.43
C THR A 62 7.67 2.86 4.29
N VAL A 63 6.36 2.67 4.32
CA VAL A 63 5.63 1.97 3.24
C VAL A 63 5.84 2.64 1.88
N ALA A 64 6.08 3.95 1.84
CA ALA A 64 6.39 4.64 0.58
C ALA A 64 7.63 4.09 -0.12
N ASP A 65 8.73 3.83 0.62
CA ASP A 65 9.95 3.24 0.06
C ASP A 65 9.68 1.87 -0.60
N VAL A 66 8.82 1.08 0.03
CA VAL A 66 8.43 -0.26 -0.47
C VAL A 66 7.56 -0.15 -1.71
N LEU A 67 6.55 0.72 -1.69
CA LEU A 67 5.63 0.91 -2.82
C LEU A 67 6.33 1.39 -4.08
N GLN A 68 7.46 2.09 -3.95
CA GLN A 68 8.29 2.48 -5.09
C GLN A 68 8.77 1.28 -5.91
N THR A 69 8.93 0.10 -5.28
CA THR A 69 9.37 -1.12 -5.97
C THR A 69 8.22 -1.97 -6.52
N VAL A 70 6.97 -1.71 -6.10
CA VAL A 70 5.80 -2.51 -6.47
C VAL A 70 5.35 -2.22 -7.90
N PRO A 71 5.23 -3.22 -8.78
CA PRO A 71 4.70 -3.06 -10.13
C PRO A 71 3.31 -2.42 -10.15
N GLY A 72 3.03 -1.55 -11.12
CA GLY A 72 1.73 -0.88 -11.27
C GLY A 72 1.39 0.17 -10.20
N VAL A 73 2.25 0.37 -9.19
CA VAL A 73 2.16 1.46 -8.23
C VAL A 73 3.15 2.54 -8.64
N GLN A 74 2.74 3.79 -8.64
CA GLN A 74 3.65 4.91 -8.83
C GLN A 74 3.52 5.89 -7.67
N LEU A 75 4.65 6.38 -7.21
CA LEU A 75 4.72 7.49 -6.28
C LEU A 75 4.93 8.76 -7.08
N ASP A 76 4.32 9.83 -6.64
CA ASP A 76 4.50 11.16 -7.19
C ASP A 76 6.02 11.48 -7.25
N LEU A 77 6.65 11.61 -6.09
CA LEU A 77 8.10 11.74 -5.95
C LEU A 77 8.50 11.21 -4.58
N LEU A 78 9.47 10.31 -4.54
CA LEU A 78 10.06 9.92 -3.26
C LEU A 78 11.00 11.03 -2.80
N GLN A 79 10.73 11.57 -1.63
CA GLN A 79 11.43 12.69 -1.02
C GLN A 79 12.11 12.27 0.30
N THR A 80 11.95 13.09 1.34
CA THR A 80 12.45 12.79 2.68
C THR A 80 11.65 11.61 3.29
N PRO A 81 12.31 10.63 3.92
CA PRO A 81 11.60 9.59 4.67
C PRO A 81 10.65 10.19 5.72
N GLY A 82 9.40 9.72 5.75
CA GLY A 82 8.36 10.27 6.64
C GLY A 82 7.52 11.39 6.04
N ALA A 83 7.87 11.92 4.88
CA ALA A 83 7.13 12.99 4.22
C ALA A 83 5.78 12.53 3.66
N ILE A 84 4.88 13.50 3.49
CA ILE A 84 3.60 13.31 2.78
C ILE A 84 3.88 13.23 1.28
N LEU A 85 3.30 12.24 0.62
CA LEU A 85 3.42 12.03 -0.82
C LEU A 85 2.12 11.47 -1.39
N LEU A 86 1.96 11.64 -2.70
CA LEU A 86 0.85 11.07 -3.46
C LEU A 86 1.30 9.80 -4.18
N TYR A 87 0.36 8.93 -4.48
CA TYR A 87 0.61 7.67 -5.18
C TYR A 87 -0.61 7.25 -5.99
N ASP A 88 -0.41 6.41 -6.98
CA ASP A 88 -1.46 5.80 -7.78
C ASP A 88 -1.25 4.29 -7.95
N ILE A 89 -2.33 3.58 -8.27
CA ILE A 89 -2.31 2.18 -8.68
C ILE A 89 -3.00 2.06 -10.04
N LEU A 90 -2.26 1.67 -11.09
CA LEU A 90 -2.76 1.54 -12.46
C LEU A 90 -3.53 2.80 -12.91
N GLY A 91 -2.99 3.98 -12.56
CA GLY A 91 -3.58 5.28 -12.84
C GLY A 91 -4.76 5.68 -11.95
N SER A 92 -5.11 4.90 -10.95
CA SER A 92 -6.11 5.28 -9.95
C SER A 92 -5.44 6.02 -8.80
N SER A 93 -5.85 7.27 -8.56
CA SER A 93 -5.23 8.11 -7.52
C SER A 93 -5.42 7.53 -6.12
N ASN A 94 -4.56 7.92 -5.19
CA ASN A 94 -4.55 7.52 -3.78
C ASN A 94 -5.90 7.71 -3.05
N ARG A 95 -6.73 8.68 -3.44
CA ARG A 95 -8.11 8.88 -2.93
C ARG A 95 -9.04 7.70 -3.18
N HIS A 96 -8.74 6.90 -4.19
CA HIS A 96 -9.49 5.72 -4.61
C HIS A 96 -8.92 4.42 -4.03
N ILE A 97 -7.80 4.50 -3.32
CA ILE A 97 -7.06 3.35 -2.81
C ILE A 97 -7.29 3.25 -1.30
N LEU A 98 -7.82 2.13 -0.86
CA LEU A 98 -7.97 1.84 0.56
C LEU A 98 -6.65 1.34 1.13
N VAL A 99 -6.14 1.97 2.17
CA VAL A 99 -4.98 1.50 2.95
C VAL A 99 -5.46 1.00 4.30
N GLN A 100 -5.01 -0.17 4.71
CA GLN A 100 -5.36 -0.75 6.01
C GLN A 100 -4.13 -1.29 6.73
N ILE A 101 -4.13 -1.19 8.05
CA ILE A 101 -3.18 -1.87 8.95
C ILE A 101 -3.99 -2.81 9.83
N ASP A 102 -3.77 -4.13 9.72
CA ASP A 102 -4.52 -5.18 10.44
C ASP A 102 -6.06 -4.98 10.37
N GLY A 103 -6.57 -4.55 9.21
CA GLY A 103 -8.00 -4.29 8.98
C GLY A 103 -8.52 -2.93 9.49
N VAL A 104 -7.67 -2.09 10.08
CA VAL A 104 -8.01 -0.71 10.47
C VAL A 104 -7.73 0.24 9.30
N PRO A 105 -8.74 0.90 8.70
CA PRO A 105 -8.55 1.86 7.62
C PRO A 105 -7.64 3.02 8.05
N GLN A 106 -6.76 3.44 7.14
CA GLN A 106 -5.83 4.56 7.31
C GLN A 106 -6.21 5.78 6.45
N ASN A 107 -7.26 5.65 5.64
CA ASN A 107 -7.82 6.75 4.86
C ASN A 107 -8.67 7.65 5.76
N PHE A 108 -8.51 8.95 5.60
CA PHE A 108 -9.22 9.96 6.39
C PHE A 108 -10.05 10.86 5.48
N VAL A 109 -11.34 10.95 5.76
CA VAL A 109 -12.30 11.79 5.03
C VAL A 109 -11.89 13.26 5.12
N SER A 110 -11.40 13.71 6.27
CA SER A 110 -10.90 15.08 6.51
C SER A 110 -9.65 15.43 5.70
N SER A 111 -8.93 14.45 5.16
CA SER A 111 -7.80 14.63 4.23
C SER A 111 -8.15 14.13 2.84
N GLU A 112 -9.32 14.45 2.35
CA GLU A 112 -9.74 14.09 1.00
C GLU A 112 -9.66 12.57 0.73
N ASN A 113 -9.96 11.76 1.73
CA ASN A 113 -9.87 10.29 1.69
C ASN A 113 -8.44 9.75 1.45
N LEU A 114 -7.41 10.51 1.84
CA LEU A 114 -6.02 10.09 1.70
C LEU A 114 -5.53 9.25 2.89
N ALA A 115 -4.62 8.32 2.61
CA ALA A 115 -3.78 7.66 3.59
C ALA A 115 -2.32 8.06 3.37
N HIS A 116 -1.64 8.50 4.43
CA HIS A 116 -0.25 8.96 4.37
C HIS A 116 0.73 7.78 4.48
N VAL A 117 0.97 7.07 3.37
CA VAL A 117 1.86 5.89 3.32
C VAL A 117 3.31 6.20 3.71
N GLY A 118 3.76 7.46 3.54
CA GLY A 118 5.06 7.94 4.04
C GLY A 118 5.16 7.98 5.56
N MET A 119 4.03 7.95 6.28
CA MET A 119 3.97 7.94 7.74
C MET A 119 3.60 6.56 8.31
N ILE A 120 3.81 5.49 7.57
CA ILE A 120 3.62 4.12 8.03
C ILE A 120 5.00 3.45 8.08
N PRO A 121 5.55 3.18 9.28
CA PRO A 121 6.89 2.64 9.43
C PRO A 121 6.93 1.16 9.05
N VAL A 122 8.00 0.72 8.39
CA VAL A 122 8.07 -0.66 7.87
C VAL A 122 8.45 -1.70 8.92
N GLN A 123 9.08 -1.33 10.02
CA GLN A 123 9.59 -2.32 10.98
C GLN A 123 8.50 -3.20 11.61
N MET A 124 7.29 -2.67 11.73
CA MET A 124 6.15 -3.41 12.25
C MET A 124 5.53 -4.41 11.24
N ILE A 125 5.98 -4.38 9.98
CA ILE A 125 5.30 -5.05 8.88
C ILE A 125 5.83 -6.46 8.69
N GLU A 126 4.92 -7.43 8.64
CA GLU A 126 5.17 -8.81 8.21
C GLU A 126 5.10 -8.93 6.69
N ARG A 127 4.08 -8.31 6.07
CA ARG A 127 3.91 -8.22 4.62
C ARG A 127 2.98 -7.10 4.21
N ILE A 128 3.12 -6.66 2.97
CA ILE A 128 2.22 -5.72 2.30
C ILE A 128 1.59 -6.43 1.12
N GLU A 129 0.26 -6.43 1.04
CA GLU A 129 -0.51 -6.99 -0.06
C GLU A 129 -1.12 -5.82 -0.85
N VAL A 130 -0.73 -5.68 -2.12
CA VAL A 130 -1.23 -4.63 -3.01
C VAL A 130 -2.17 -5.24 -4.03
N ILE A 131 -3.47 -4.96 -3.89
CA ILE A 131 -4.53 -5.39 -4.80
C ILE A 131 -4.76 -4.27 -5.80
N LYS A 132 -4.58 -4.55 -7.10
CA LYS A 132 -4.62 -3.55 -8.17
C LYS A 132 -5.96 -3.63 -8.91
N GLY A 133 -6.80 -2.60 -8.72
CA GLY A 133 -8.14 -2.51 -9.28
C GLY A 133 -9.24 -2.60 -8.24
N ALA A 134 -10.50 -2.49 -8.68
CA ALA A 134 -11.65 -2.41 -7.79
C ALA A 134 -11.80 -3.64 -6.90
N ALA A 135 -11.92 -3.44 -5.58
CA ALA A 135 -12.03 -4.49 -4.58
C ALA A 135 -13.17 -4.26 -3.57
N SER A 136 -14.15 -3.42 -3.91
CA SER A 136 -15.19 -2.94 -2.97
C SER A 136 -16.09 -4.06 -2.42
N ALA A 137 -16.33 -5.14 -3.15
CA ALA A 137 -17.14 -6.25 -2.66
C ALA A 137 -16.53 -6.91 -1.41
N ALA A 138 -15.22 -6.94 -1.29
CA ALA A 138 -14.55 -7.44 -0.09
C ALA A 138 -14.27 -6.31 0.93
N TRP A 139 -13.90 -5.10 0.47
CA TRP A 139 -13.25 -4.09 1.30
C TRP A 139 -14.06 -2.79 1.50
N GLY A 140 -15.19 -2.60 0.81
CA GLY A 140 -15.98 -1.37 0.85
C GLY A 140 -15.41 -0.29 -0.06
N SER A 141 -15.12 0.92 0.44
CA SER A 141 -14.63 2.05 -0.36
C SER A 141 -13.23 1.79 -0.93
N ALA A 142 -13.13 0.95 -1.98
CA ALA A 142 -11.87 0.53 -2.62
C ALA A 142 -12.04 0.51 -4.16
N LEU A 143 -12.22 1.69 -4.76
CA LEU A 143 -12.45 1.87 -6.19
C LEU A 143 -11.22 1.54 -7.03
N GLY A 144 -10.03 1.98 -6.60
CA GLY A 144 -8.78 1.89 -7.35
C GLY A 144 -7.86 0.75 -6.92
N GLY A 145 -8.05 0.24 -5.72
CA GLY A 145 -7.23 -0.83 -5.15
C GLY A 145 -7.21 -0.85 -3.63
N VAL A 146 -6.42 -1.78 -3.09
CA VAL A 146 -6.19 -1.91 -1.64
C VAL A 146 -4.71 -2.11 -1.38
N ILE A 147 -4.18 -1.41 -0.38
CA ILE A 147 -2.88 -1.68 0.23
C ILE A 147 -3.18 -2.24 1.62
N ASN A 148 -3.10 -3.55 1.76
CA ASN A 148 -3.35 -4.25 3.01
C ASN A 148 -2.03 -4.55 3.71
N ILE A 149 -1.81 -3.92 4.85
CA ILE A 149 -0.60 -4.05 5.66
C ILE A 149 -0.92 -4.99 6.81
N VAL A 150 -0.19 -6.10 6.86
CA VAL A 150 -0.27 -7.07 7.95
C VAL A 150 0.95 -6.86 8.84
N THR A 151 0.71 -6.59 10.11
CA THR A 151 1.80 -6.39 11.07
C THR A 151 2.28 -7.71 11.65
N LYS A 152 3.54 -7.73 12.09
CA LYS A 152 4.16 -8.90 12.73
C LYS A 152 3.31 -9.42 13.88
N SER A 153 3.26 -10.72 14.00
CA SER A 153 2.59 -11.43 15.10
C SER A 153 3.57 -11.78 16.21
N PRO A 154 3.13 -11.90 17.47
CA PRO A 154 3.96 -12.43 18.55
C PRO A 154 4.53 -13.80 18.19
N VAL A 155 5.78 -14.05 18.54
CA VAL A 155 6.38 -15.39 18.40
C VAL A 155 5.63 -16.40 19.27
N THR A 156 5.46 -17.63 18.75
CA THR A 156 4.73 -18.70 19.45
C THR A 156 5.63 -19.52 20.37
N GLU A 157 6.94 -19.51 20.14
CA GLU A 157 7.94 -20.19 20.99
C GLU A 157 8.16 -19.41 22.28
N ARG A 158 8.39 -20.13 23.39
CA ARG A 158 8.71 -19.49 24.67
C ARG A 158 10.05 -18.76 24.57
N GLY A 159 10.03 -17.49 24.93
CA GLY A 159 11.21 -16.65 24.90
C GLY A 159 10.87 -15.21 24.55
N ALA A 160 11.90 -14.41 24.47
CA ALA A 160 11.83 -13.05 23.98
C ALA A 160 12.89 -12.87 22.89
N ALA A 161 12.53 -12.18 21.83
CA ALA A 161 13.42 -11.79 20.75
C ALA A 161 13.21 -10.29 20.46
N GLY A 162 14.21 -9.65 19.91
CA GLY A 162 14.11 -8.23 19.59
C GLY A 162 15.05 -7.81 18.48
N LEU A 163 14.82 -6.59 17.98
CA LEU A 163 15.66 -5.92 17.01
C LEU A 163 15.80 -4.44 17.42
N ALA A 164 17.03 -3.95 17.43
CA ALA A 164 17.33 -2.52 17.48
C ALA A 164 18.01 -2.11 16.18
N SER A 165 17.65 -0.95 15.63
CA SER A 165 18.23 -0.41 14.40
C SER A 165 18.40 1.09 14.52
N ALA A 166 19.53 1.60 14.01
CA ALA A 166 19.80 3.03 13.92
C ALA A 166 20.50 3.35 12.61
N SER A 167 20.14 4.47 11.99
CA SER A 167 20.81 5.00 10.81
C SER A 167 20.96 6.52 10.87
N ILE A 168 21.95 7.01 10.12
CA ILE A 168 22.21 8.42 9.88
C ILE A 168 22.50 8.65 8.40
N GLY A 169 22.04 9.78 7.87
CA GLY A 169 22.20 10.15 6.48
C GLY A 169 22.36 11.63 6.25
N ARG A 170 22.33 12.03 4.99
CA ARG A 170 22.42 13.44 4.58
C ARG A 170 21.28 14.27 5.18
N LYS A 171 21.52 15.58 5.42
CA LYS A 171 20.52 16.51 5.98
C LYS A 171 20.03 16.10 7.36
N ALA A 172 20.96 15.68 8.21
CA ALA A 172 20.67 15.19 9.55
C ALA A 172 19.56 14.11 9.60
N THR A 173 19.33 13.42 8.47
CA THR A 173 18.36 12.32 8.44
C THR A 173 18.82 11.24 9.39
N SER A 174 17.96 10.86 10.33
CA SER A 174 18.20 9.82 11.33
C SER A 174 16.95 8.97 11.52
N ASP A 175 17.14 7.67 11.71
CA ASP A 175 16.06 6.74 11.97
C ASP A 175 16.49 5.80 13.11
N LEU A 176 15.73 5.81 14.18
CA LEU A 176 15.95 4.96 15.36
C LEU A 176 14.73 4.09 15.60
N ARG A 177 14.92 2.77 15.67
CA ARG A 177 13.85 1.79 15.79
C ARG A 177 14.19 0.71 16.81
N GLY A 178 13.15 0.23 17.50
CA GLY A 178 13.26 -0.93 18.37
C GLY A 178 12.00 -1.79 18.29
N GLU A 179 12.17 -3.09 18.38
CA GLU A 179 11.06 -4.03 18.55
C GLU A 179 11.41 -5.15 19.52
N VAL A 180 10.41 -5.66 20.19
CA VAL A 180 10.49 -6.82 21.06
C VAL A 180 9.24 -7.67 20.92
N THR A 181 9.42 -8.98 20.88
CA THR A 181 8.35 -9.97 20.78
C THR A 181 8.59 -11.12 21.73
N GLY A 182 7.53 -11.75 22.22
CA GLY A 182 7.67 -12.91 23.08
C GLY A 182 6.33 -13.55 23.39
N SER A 183 6.38 -14.72 24.02
CA SER A 183 5.19 -15.42 24.49
C SER A 183 5.41 -16.20 25.78
N SER A 184 4.36 -16.30 26.59
CA SER A 184 4.35 -17.09 27.82
C SER A 184 2.91 -17.40 28.25
N GLY A 185 2.61 -18.65 28.59
CA GLY A 185 1.32 -19.05 29.20
C GLY A 185 0.08 -18.73 28.34
N GLY A 186 0.18 -18.84 27.01
CA GLY A 186 -0.90 -18.51 26.07
C GLY A 186 -1.01 -17.02 25.72
N VAL A 187 -0.26 -16.13 26.39
CA VAL A 187 -0.14 -14.71 26.06
C VAL A 187 1.04 -14.50 25.14
N GLY A 188 0.82 -13.88 23.99
CA GLY A 188 1.88 -13.39 23.11
C GLY A 188 1.88 -11.86 23.06
N TYR A 189 3.05 -11.25 22.89
CA TYR A 189 3.19 -9.81 22.74
C TYR A 189 4.18 -9.45 21.65
N TYR A 190 3.89 -8.36 20.93
CA TYR A 190 4.78 -7.68 20.00
C TYR A 190 4.69 -6.18 20.26
N LEU A 191 5.82 -5.55 20.53
CA LEU A 191 5.92 -4.11 20.78
C LEU A 191 7.00 -3.54 19.88
N THR A 192 6.73 -2.40 19.26
CA THR A 192 7.71 -1.69 18.43
C THR A 192 7.51 -0.19 18.52
N GLY A 193 8.59 0.56 18.33
CA GLY A 193 8.54 2.01 18.28
C GLY A 193 9.81 2.58 17.67
N GLY A 194 9.74 3.86 17.27
CA GLY A 194 10.86 4.54 16.68
C GLY A 194 10.56 5.99 16.29
N THR A 195 11.59 6.64 15.75
CA THR A 195 11.54 8.03 15.31
C THR A 195 12.37 8.24 14.05
N ILE A 196 11.85 9.06 13.14
CA ILE A 196 12.56 9.53 11.95
C ILE A 196 12.65 11.06 12.03
N ARG A 197 13.85 11.61 11.88
CA ARG A 197 14.09 13.06 11.82
C ARG A 197 14.94 13.41 10.63
N SER A 198 14.66 14.57 10.02
CA SER A 198 15.43 15.08 8.90
C SER A 198 15.22 16.58 8.74
N ASP A 199 16.28 17.32 8.38
CA ASP A 199 16.19 18.72 7.94
C ASP A 199 15.68 18.85 6.48
N GLY A 200 15.18 17.76 5.90
CA GLY A 200 14.66 17.70 4.55
C GLY A 200 15.75 17.49 3.48
N VAL A 201 15.74 16.32 2.82
CA VAL A 201 16.61 16.06 1.65
C VAL A 201 16.20 16.92 0.45
N VAL A 202 14.95 17.39 0.43
CA VAL A 202 14.41 18.41 -0.46
C VAL A 202 14.10 19.64 0.40
N PRO A 203 14.36 20.89 -0.07
CA PRO A 203 14.04 22.11 0.69
C PRO A 203 12.57 22.19 1.09
N GLY A 204 12.31 22.53 2.37
CA GLY A 204 10.94 22.63 2.91
C GLY A 204 10.21 21.30 3.05
N ASN A 205 10.96 20.19 3.14
CA ASN A 205 10.42 18.86 3.33
C ASN A 205 11.10 18.20 4.56
N ASP A 206 11.23 18.98 5.63
CA ASP A 206 11.70 18.53 6.94
C ASP A 206 10.68 17.58 7.58
N VAL A 207 11.16 16.71 8.46
CA VAL A 207 10.35 15.67 9.09
C VAL A 207 10.76 15.47 10.54
N ASP A 208 9.79 15.51 11.45
CA ASP A 208 9.87 14.94 12.80
C ASP A 208 8.69 13.96 12.95
N PHE A 209 9.02 12.68 12.86
CA PHE A 209 8.04 11.59 12.87
C PHE A 209 8.37 10.59 13.98
N GLY A 210 7.36 10.23 14.79
CA GLY A 210 7.47 9.18 15.79
C GLY A 210 6.28 8.22 15.75
N HIS A 211 6.55 6.98 16.15
CA HIS A 211 5.53 5.92 16.11
C HIS A 211 5.73 4.89 17.22
N GLY A 212 4.64 4.20 17.56
CA GLY A 212 4.63 3.02 18.42
C GLY A 212 3.47 2.11 18.06
N LEU A 213 3.71 0.80 18.07
CA LEU A 213 2.67 -0.21 17.89
C LEU A 213 2.84 -1.30 18.96
N GLY A 214 1.73 -1.67 19.59
CA GLY A 214 1.63 -2.79 20.52
C GLY A 214 0.57 -3.78 20.05
N LYS A 215 0.90 -5.07 20.07
CA LYS A 215 -0.04 -6.17 19.78
C LYS A 215 0.06 -7.21 20.88
N ILE A 216 -1.06 -7.59 21.48
CA ILE A 216 -1.17 -8.64 22.49
C ILE A 216 -2.14 -9.69 21.96
N THR A 217 -1.75 -10.94 22.03
CA THR A 217 -2.62 -12.07 21.69
C THR A 217 -2.85 -12.96 22.89
N TYR A 218 -4.01 -13.57 22.97
CA TYR A 218 -4.32 -14.60 23.97
C TYR A 218 -4.98 -15.79 23.29
N ASP A 219 -4.32 -16.95 23.43
CA ASP A 219 -4.86 -18.22 22.93
C ASP A 219 -5.60 -18.95 24.04
N PHE A 220 -6.92 -19.08 23.88
CA PHE A 220 -7.81 -19.77 24.80
C PHE A 220 -7.74 -21.29 24.65
N ILE A 221 -7.99 -21.99 25.73
CA ILE A 221 -8.25 -23.45 25.68
C ILE A 221 -9.47 -23.67 24.77
N GLY A 222 -9.33 -24.50 23.73
CA GLY A 222 -10.38 -24.70 22.72
C GLY A 222 -10.13 -23.98 21.38
N GLY A 223 -8.97 -23.28 21.26
CA GLY A 223 -8.47 -22.75 20.00
C GLY A 223 -9.01 -21.38 19.59
N ALA A 224 -9.83 -20.75 20.45
CA ALA A 224 -10.18 -19.34 20.23
C ALA A 224 -8.97 -18.44 20.49
N ARG A 225 -8.86 -17.33 19.73
CA ARG A 225 -7.80 -16.33 19.89
C ARG A 225 -8.38 -14.94 20.00
N ALA A 226 -7.93 -14.19 20.99
CA ALA A 226 -8.15 -12.74 21.09
C ALA A 226 -6.88 -11.99 20.69
N THR A 227 -7.03 -10.88 19.98
CA THR A 227 -5.93 -9.99 19.60
C THR A 227 -6.32 -8.55 19.90
N LEU A 228 -5.51 -7.87 20.71
CA LEU A 228 -5.58 -6.42 20.94
C LEU A 228 -4.42 -5.75 20.22
N GLY A 229 -4.71 -4.78 19.37
CA GLY A 229 -3.71 -3.94 18.70
C GLY A 229 -3.92 -2.47 19.02
N LEU A 230 -2.83 -1.73 19.21
CA LEU A 230 -2.79 -0.29 19.42
C LEU A 230 -1.66 0.32 18.59
N ASP A 231 -1.96 1.36 17.81
CA ASP A 231 -1.03 2.07 16.92
C ASP A 231 -1.12 3.58 17.22
N VAL A 232 0.02 4.18 17.56
CA VAL A 232 0.16 5.60 17.82
C VAL A 232 1.24 6.19 16.92
N ARG A 233 0.94 7.32 16.29
CA ARG A 233 1.90 8.02 15.41
C ARG A 233 1.70 9.53 15.54
N TYR A 234 2.80 10.26 15.43
CA TYR A 234 2.77 11.71 15.24
C TYR A 234 3.75 12.08 14.13
N ALA A 235 3.46 13.14 13.41
CA ALA A 235 4.36 13.72 12.44
C ALA A 235 4.15 15.22 12.37
N ASP A 236 5.26 15.95 12.35
CA ASP A 236 5.36 17.34 11.90
C ASP A 236 6.25 17.33 10.65
N THR A 237 5.75 17.89 9.53
CA THR A 237 6.47 17.80 8.27
C THR A 237 6.25 19.03 7.40
N GLY A 238 7.32 19.48 6.78
CA GLY A 238 7.25 20.33 5.61
C GLY A 238 6.68 19.53 4.44
N ILE A 239 5.66 20.06 3.76
CA ILE A 239 5.04 19.44 2.60
C ILE A 239 5.69 19.97 1.33
N MET A 240 5.79 21.28 1.22
CA MET A 240 6.48 21.95 0.12
C MET A 240 6.89 23.37 0.48
N SER A 241 7.92 23.90 -0.20
CA SER A 241 8.25 25.30 -0.20
C SER A 241 8.76 25.75 -1.56
N SER A 242 8.48 27.01 -1.93
CA SER A 242 8.91 27.61 -3.17
C SER A 242 9.30 29.06 -2.96
N ALA A 243 10.59 29.38 -3.12
CA ALA A 243 11.07 30.75 -3.10
C ALA A 243 10.55 31.58 -4.29
N ARG A 244 10.30 30.93 -5.45
CA ARG A 244 9.77 31.60 -6.64
C ARG A 244 8.35 32.09 -6.46
N TYR A 245 7.50 31.28 -5.79
CA TYR A 245 6.10 31.62 -5.54
C TYR A 245 5.89 32.22 -4.14
N ASP A 246 6.99 32.39 -3.39
CA ASP A 246 6.98 32.88 -2.00
C ASP A 246 5.97 32.13 -1.12
N PHE A 247 5.97 30.80 -1.20
CA PHE A 247 4.96 29.92 -0.63
C PHE A 247 5.59 28.82 0.22
N PHE A 248 4.93 28.46 1.32
CA PHE A 248 5.21 27.24 2.06
C PHE A 248 3.93 26.52 2.50
N GLU A 249 4.02 25.22 2.66
CA GLU A 249 2.98 24.34 3.23
C GLU A 249 3.62 23.38 4.21
N THR A 250 3.04 23.27 5.41
CA THR A 250 3.45 22.34 6.46
C THR A 250 2.24 21.60 7.01
N GLY A 251 2.43 20.40 7.53
CA GLY A 251 1.39 19.60 8.12
C GLY A 251 1.82 18.97 9.44
N ALA A 252 0.89 18.95 10.40
CA ALA A 252 1.05 18.20 11.64
C ALA A 252 -0.07 17.17 11.75
N VAL A 253 0.28 15.93 12.13
CA VAL A 253 -0.71 14.84 12.25
C VAL A 253 -0.43 14.01 13.49
N ARG A 254 -1.50 13.64 14.21
CA ARG A 254 -1.46 12.70 15.34
C ARG A 254 -2.50 11.62 15.13
N TYR A 255 -2.08 10.37 15.30
CA TYR A 255 -2.93 9.19 15.14
C TYR A 255 -2.96 8.38 16.42
N LEU A 256 -4.15 7.93 16.78
CA LEU A 256 -4.35 6.88 17.77
C LEU A 256 -5.37 5.90 17.19
N ASN A 257 -4.95 4.70 16.85
CA ASN A 257 -5.80 3.65 16.31
C ASN A 257 -5.70 2.39 17.17
N GLY A 258 -6.78 1.63 17.27
CA GLY A 258 -6.78 0.37 17.96
C GLY A 258 -7.86 -0.58 17.48
N TYR A 259 -7.68 -1.85 17.76
CA TYR A 259 -8.66 -2.88 17.49
C TYR A 259 -8.62 -4.00 18.54
N LEU A 260 -9.76 -4.64 18.73
CA LEU A 260 -9.90 -5.90 19.44
C LEU A 260 -10.57 -6.89 18.50
N ALA A 261 -9.89 -7.99 18.21
CA ALA A 261 -10.39 -9.07 17.36
C ALA A 261 -10.51 -10.36 18.18
N LEU A 262 -11.62 -11.05 18.02
CA LEU A 262 -11.87 -12.39 18.57
C LEU A 262 -12.13 -13.35 17.42
N GLN A 263 -11.33 -14.41 17.34
CA GLN A 263 -11.49 -15.50 16.39
C GLN A 263 -11.86 -16.77 17.14
N VAL A 264 -12.99 -17.39 16.77
CA VAL A 264 -13.54 -18.57 17.46
C VAL A 264 -13.76 -19.66 16.42
N PRO A 265 -13.00 -20.76 16.46
CA PRO A 265 -13.30 -21.95 15.65
C PRO A 265 -14.57 -22.61 16.23
N LEU A 266 -15.65 -22.60 15.44
CA LEU A 266 -16.91 -23.27 15.81
C LEU A 266 -16.89 -24.76 15.46
N SER A 267 -16.16 -25.10 14.41
CA SER A 267 -15.90 -26.49 13.97
C SER A 267 -14.66 -26.52 13.09
N GLY A 268 -14.23 -27.70 12.61
CA GLY A 268 -13.12 -27.83 11.66
C GLY A 268 -13.34 -27.11 10.31
N ARG A 269 -14.53 -26.62 10.03
CA ARG A 269 -14.88 -25.90 8.80
C ARG A 269 -15.68 -24.61 9.03
N ALA A 270 -15.78 -24.14 10.28
CA ALA A 270 -16.51 -22.94 10.59
C ALA A 270 -15.75 -22.08 11.61
N THR A 271 -15.48 -20.82 11.28
CA THR A 271 -14.81 -19.87 12.15
C THR A 271 -15.63 -18.59 12.23
N LEU A 272 -15.93 -18.14 13.45
CA LEU A 272 -16.54 -16.83 13.72
C LEU A 272 -15.43 -15.83 14.06
N GLU A 273 -15.47 -14.67 13.41
CA GLU A 273 -14.58 -13.54 13.68
C GLU A 273 -15.42 -12.33 14.09
N VAL A 274 -15.09 -11.74 15.24
CA VAL A 274 -15.70 -10.49 15.70
C VAL A 274 -14.58 -9.47 15.94
N THR A 275 -14.71 -8.28 15.36
CA THR A 275 -13.71 -7.23 15.48
C THR A 275 -14.38 -5.90 15.81
N GLY A 276 -13.91 -5.24 16.87
CA GLY A 276 -14.15 -3.84 17.13
C GLY A 276 -12.88 -3.04 16.83
N ARG A 277 -13.01 -1.93 16.11
CA ARG A 277 -11.90 -1.04 15.78
C ARG A 277 -12.28 0.40 15.97
N GLY A 278 -11.32 1.26 16.25
CA GLY A 278 -11.56 2.68 16.37
C GLY A 278 -10.28 3.48 16.41
N GLY A 279 -10.42 4.79 16.27
CA GLY A 279 -9.28 5.69 16.34
C GLY A 279 -9.68 7.15 16.29
N VAL A 280 -8.69 8.00 16.57
CA VAL A 280 -8.75 9.44 16.49
C VAL A 280 -7.57 9.91 15.67
N ARG A 281 -7.83 10.85 14.78
CA ARG A 281 -6.81 11.60 14.07
C ARG A 281 -7.05 13.07 14.28
N ASP A 282 -6.02 13.78 14.72
CA ASP A 282 -5.95 15.24 14.71
C ASP A 282 -4.93 15.65 13.64
N ALA A 283 -5.27 16.62 12.80
CA ALA A 283 -4.37 17.15 11.79
C ALA A 283 -4.48 18.65 11.65
N GLU A 284 -3.38 19.29 11.29
CA GLU A 284 -3.26 20.71 11.00
C GLU A 284 -2.55 20.88 9.65
N ASP A 285 -3.12 21.73 8.79
CA ASP A 285 -2.57 22.13 7.49
C ASP A 285 -2.35 23.64 7.49
N ARG A 286 -1.11 24.06 7.34
CA ARG A 286 -0.70 25.48 7.37
C ARG A 286 -0.09 25.85 6.03
N ARG A 287 -0.58 26.97 5.46
CA ARG A 287 -0.04 27.54 4.23
C ARG A 287 0.24 29.03 4.43
N GLY A 288 1.36 29.49 3.89
CA GLY A 288 1.77 30.86 4.13
C GLY A 288 2.72 31.43 3.10
N VAL A 289 3.10 32.70 3.33
CA VAL A 289 4.08 33.46 2.56
C VAL A 289 5.45 33.20 3.16
N LEU A 290 6.34 32.59 2.40
CA LEU A 290 7.66 32.10 2.87
C LEU A 290 8.56 33.23 3.38
N SER A 291 8.64 34.35 2.63
CA SER A 291 9.50 35.52 2.98
C SER A 291 9.07 36.25 4.25
N GLN A 292 7.80 36.14 4.61
CA GLN A 292 7.21 36.88 5.73
C GLN A 292 6.85 35.96 6.91
N GLY A 293 6.81 34.66 6.70
CA GLY A 293 6.33 33.71 7.70
C GLY A 293 4.84 33.88 8.05
N LEU A 294 4.07 34.59 7.23
CA LEU A 294 2.66 34.87 7.47
C LEU A 294 1.78 33.75 6.93
N LEU A 295 0.87 33.25 7.75
CA LEU A 295 -0.14 32.30 7.33
C LEU A 295 -1.31 32.99 6.63
N PHE A 296 -1.74 32.49 5.49
CA PHE A 296 -2.99 32.85 4.85
C PHE A 296 -4.04 31.75 4.92
N PHE A 297 -3.64 30.53 5.33
CA PHE A 297 -4.52 29.41 5.57
C PHE A 297 -4.00 28.60 6.75
N ASN A 298 -4.89 28.21 7.66
CA ASN A 298 -4.61 27.25 8.73
C ASN A 298 -5.90 26.48 9.03
N ALA A 299 -5.92 25.21 8.71
CA ALA A 299 -7.04 24.33 8.98
C ALA A 299 -6.68 23.25 9.99
N GLU A 300 -7.47 23.17 11.06
CA GLU A 300 -7.44 22.05 12.00
C GLU A 300 -8.59 21.09 11.70
N SER A 301 -8.28 19.80 11.72
CA SER A 301 -9.29 18.75 11.56
C SER A 301 -9.14 17.67 12.62
N ARG A 302 -10.28 17.22 13.13
CA ARG A 302 -10.39 16.05 14.01
C ARG A 302 -11.32 15.03 13.38
N GLU A 303 -10.84 13.80 13.26
CA GLU A 303 -11.63 12.68 12.77
C GLU A 303 -11.65 11.57 13.81
N VAL A 304 -12.84 11.08 14.12
CA VAL A 304 -13.06 9.94 15.02
C VAL A 304 -13.76 8.86 14.23
N HIS A 305 -13.15 7.68 14.15
CA HIS A 305 -13.78 6.53 13.51
C HIS A 305 -14.04 5.38 14.49
N GLN A 306 -15.11 4.65 14.26
CA GLN A 306 -15.51 3.45 15.00
C GLN A 306 -16.04 2.44 14.01
N GLY A 307 -15.69 1.18 14.17
CA GLY A 307 -16.15 0.11 13.30
C GLY A 307 -16.28 -1.22 14.03
N TYR A 308 -17.31 -1.96 13.67
CA TYR A 308 -17.56 -3.30 14.20
C TYR A 308 -17.83 -4.25 13.04
N THR A 309 -17.27 -5.43 13.12
CA THR A 309 -17.43 -6.48 12.10
C THR A 309 -17.73 -7.80 12.79
N ALA A 310 -18.75 -8.50 12.32
CA ALA A 310 -19.00 -9.89 12.65
C ALA A 310 -19.01 -10.71 11.35
N ALA A 311 -18.14 -11.70 11.24
CA ALA A 311 -17.96 -12.48 10.02
C ALA A 311 -17.91 -13.99 10.33
N LEU A 312 -18.56 -14.77 9.49
CA LEU A 312 -18.56 -16.23 9.53
C LEU A 312 -17.86 -16.77 8.28
N THR A 313 -16.80 -17.54 8.48
CA THR A 313 -16.14 -18.31 7.45
C THR A 313 -16.60 -19.75 7.53
N LEU A 314 -17.06 -20.30 6.39
CA LEU A 314 -17.53 -21.68 6.25
C LEU A 314 -16.73 -22.36 5.13
N GLY A 315 -16.31 -23.60 5.35
CA GLY A 315 -15.58 -24.40 4.37
C GLY A 315 -14.06 -24.26 4.47
N ASP A 316 -13.39 -24.37 3.35
CA ASP A 316 -11.93 -24.31 3.23
C ASP A 316 -11.51 -23.38 2.07
N ALA A 317 -10.21 -23.30 1.77
CA ALA A 317 -9.68 -22.42 0.72
C ALA A 317 -10.21 -22.72 -0.69
N ARG A 318 -10.66 -23.96 -0.96
CA ARG A 318 -11.17 -24.40 -2.27
C ARG A 318 -12.69 -24.39 -2.36
N GLN A 319 -13.37 -24.65 -1.23
CA GLN A 319 -14.83 -24.72 -1.13
C GLN A 319 -15.24 -23.94 0.13
N GLY A 320 -15.28 -22.63 0.04
CA GLY A 320 -15.52 -21.79 1.19
C GLY A 320 -16.32 -20.54 0.87
N VAL A 321 -17.00 -20.05 1.91
CA VAL A 321 -17.73 -18.78 1.89
C VAL A 321 -17.41 -18.01 3.16
N LYS A 322 -17.10 -16.73 3.02
CA LYS A 322 -17.05 -15.76 4.12
C LYS A 322 -18.16 -14.75 3.95
N THR A 323 -19.03 -14.65 4.96
CA THR A 323 -20.11 -13.66 5.01
C THR A 323 -19.99 -12.84 6.28
N GLY A 324 -20.45 -11.60 6.25
CA GLY A 324 -20.36 -10.76 7.43
C GLY A 324 -21.23 -9.51 7.36
N LEU A 325 -21.37 -8.91 8.54
CA LEU A 325 -22.01 -7.63 8.76
C LEU A 325 -20.97 -6.65 9.29
N GLU A 326 -21.02 -5.42 8.82
CA GLU A 326 -20.16 -4.34 9.29
C GLU A 326 -20.98 -3.10 9.62
N PHE A 327 -20.56 -2.43 10.68
CA PHE A 327 -20.97 -1.08 11.04
C PHE A 327 -19.75 -0.19 11.08
N GLU A 328 -19.86 1.02 10.53
CA GLU A 328 -18.82 2.03 10.61
C GLU A 328 -19.43 3.41 10.82
N ARG A 329 -18.81 4.18 11.69
CA ARG A 329 -19.17 5.58 11.96
C ARG A 329 -17.90 6.43 11.91
N ILE A 330 -17.92 7.50 11.12
CA ILE A 330 -16.84 8.48 10.97
C ILE A 330 -17.42 9.86 11.30
N GLY A 331 -16.90 10.48 12.35
CA GLY A 331 -17.19 11.86 12.70
C GLY A 331 -16.02 12.75 12.31
N VAL A 332 -16.27 13.81 11.58
CA VAL A 332 -15.25 14.78 11.12
C VAL A 332 -15.64 16.16 11.57
N THR A 333 -14.72 16.86 12.21
CA THR A 333 -14.81 18.28 12.50
C THR A 333 -13.61 18.97 11.87
N GLN A 334 -13.83 20.00 11.07
CA GLN A 334 -12.79 20.81 10.46
C GLN A 334 -13.07 22.27 10.72
N ARG A 335 -12.03 23.07 11.04
CA ARG A 335 -12.10 24.50 11.29
C ARG A 335 -10.97 25.21 10.55
N GLU A 336 -11.30 26.27 9.83
CA GLU A 336 -10.32 27.18 9.23
C GLU A 336 -10.12 28.38 10.19
N LEU A 337 -8.87 28.63 10.59
CA LEU A 337 -8.56 29.55 11.69
C LEU A 337 -8.15 30.96 11.25
N VAL A 338 -7.68 31.16 10.02
CA VAL A 338 -7.10 32.41 9.53
C VAL A 338 -8.13 33.22 8.76
N GLN A 339 -8.62 32.75 7.65
CA GLN A 339 -9.51 33.51 6.76
C GLN A 339 -10.98 33.40 7.15
N ARG A 340 -11.36 32.31 7.84
CA ARG A 340 -12.74 32.03 8.26
C ARG A 340 -13.77 32.21 7.13
N VAL A 341 -13.44 31.72 5.93
CA VAL A 341 -14.34 31.82 4.78
C VAL A 341 -15.64 31.08 5.11
N PRO A 342 -16.83 31.68 4.93
CA PRO A 342 -18.08 30.97 5.14
C PRO A 342 -18.13 29.66 4.35
N GLY A 343 -18.36 28.53 5.05
CA GLY A 343 -18.38 27.18 4.44
C GLY A 343 -17.03 26.46 4.43
N SER A 344 -15.94 27.04 4.95
CA SER A 344 -14.66 26.32 5.15
C SER A 344 -14.69 25.38 6.36
N ASP A 345 -15.58 25.64 7.32
CA ASP A 345 -15.82 24.76 8.45
C ASP A 345 -16.71 23.58 8.05
N ALA A 346 -16.38 22.39 8.51
CA ALA A 346 -17.18 21.19 8.29
C ALA A 346 -17.44 20.46 9.62
N ASP A 347 -18.66 19.98 9.79
CA ASP A 347 -19.06 19.09 10.87
C ASP A 347 -19.94 17.98 10.25
N LEU A 348 -19.37 16.77 10.16
CA LEU A 348 -19.92 15.68 9.38
C LEU A 348 -19.94 14.40 10.20
N THR A 349 -21.02 13.65 10.15
CA THR A 349 -21.07 12.26 10.63
C THR A 349 -21.55 11.34 9.52
N LEU A 350 -20.64 10.50 9.04
CA LEU A 350 -20.93 9.44 8.08
C LEU A 350 -21.14 8.13 8.84
N THR A 351 -22.25 7.45 8.57
CA THR A 351 -22.55 6.13 9.10
C THR A 351 -22.80 5.16 7.96
N ARG A 352 -22.18 3.97 8.05
CA ARG A 352 -22.31 2.90 7.05
C ARG A 352 -22.69 1.58 7.73
N TYR A 353 -23.74 0.94 7.22
CA TYR A 353 -24.10 -0.43 7.53
C TYR A 353 -23.87 -1.29 6.29
N SER A 354 -23.27 -2.44 6.46
CA SER A 354 -22.88 -3.28 5.32
C SER A 354 -23.17 -4.74 5.57
N ALA A 355 -23.58 -5.43 4.51
CA ALA A 355 -23.61 -6.89 4.46
C ALA A 355 -22.82 -7.38 3.25
N TYR A 356 -22.02 -8.41 3.42
CA TYR A 356 -21.21 -8.97 2.33
C TYR A 356 -21.12 -10.49 2.36
N ALA A 357 -20.85 -11.07 1.20
CA ALA A 357 -20.53 -12.47 1.03
C ALA A 357 -19.48 -12.64 -0.09
N ASN A 358 -18.43 -13.40 0.19
CA ASN A 358 -17.38 -13.74 -0.76
C ASN A 358 -17.15 -15.25 -0.73
N GLY A 359 -17.08 -15.89 -1.90
CA GLY A 359 -16.93 -17.32 -2.03
C GLY A 359 -15.71 -17.77 -2.83
N THR A 360 -15.33 -19.02 -2.67
CA THR A 360 -14.41 -19.76 -3.53
C THR A 360 -15.03 -21.11 -3.82
N PHE A 361 -15.16 -21.45 -5.10
CA PHE A 361 -15.73 -22.71 -5.56
C PHE A 361 -14.82 -23.31 -6.63
N THR A 362 -14.08 -24.36 -6.28
CA THR A 362 -13.12 -25.01 -7.17
C THR A 362 -13.68 -26.32 -7.69
N VAL A 363 -13.76 -26.48 -9.01
CA VAL A 363 -14.16 -27.69 -9.70
C VAL A 363 -13.06 -28.10 -10.68
N GLY A 364 -12.31 -29.14 -10.34
CA GLY A 364 -11.16 -29.57 -11.12
C GLY A 364 -10.08 -28.47 -11.20
N ARG A 365 -9.87 -27.96 -12.41
CA ARG A 365 -8.86 -26.92 -12.72
C ARG A 365 -9.42 -25.48 -12.71
N LEU A 366 -10.74 -25.34 -12.59
CA LEU A 366 -11.44 -24.06 -12.59
C LEU A 366 -11.84 -23.67 -11.16
N SER A 367 -11.52 -22.46 -10.76
CA SER A 367 -12.04 -21.86 -9.53
C SER A 367 -12.82 -20.60 -9.85
N LEU A 368 -13.99 -20.46 -9.26
CA LEU A 368 -14.86 -19.28 -9.35
C LEU A 368 -14.88 -18.57 -8.01
N LEU A 369 -14.80 -17.23 -8.06
CA LEU A 369 -14.64 -16.38 -6.88
C LEU A 369 -15.67 -15.24 -6.92
N PRO A 370 -16.96 -15.55 -6.65
CA PRO A 370 -17.99 -14.51 -6.55
C PRO A 370 -17.88 -13.72 -5.26
N GLY A 371 -18.25 -12.45 -5.33
CA GLY A 371 -18.38 -11.58 -4.17
C GLY A 371 -19.48 -10.55 -4.38
N VAL A 372 -20.20 -10.23 -3.31
CA VAL A 372 -21.21 -9.18 -3.28
C VAL A 372 -21.16 -8.46 -1.95
N ARG A 373 -21.43 -7.17 -1.99
CA ARG A 373 -21.57 -6.29 -0.83
C ARG A 373 -22.65 -5.25 -1.10
N VAL A 374 -23.46 -5.02 -0.08
CA VAL A 374 -24.47 -3.95 -0.05
C VAL A 374 -24.12 -3.04 1.12
N ASP A 375 -24.02 -1.75 0.84
CA ASP A 375 -23.78 -0.72 1.86
C ASP A 375 -24.99 0.22 1.93
N HIS A 376 -25.35 0.62 3.14
CA HIS A 376 -26.31 1.70 3.41
C HIS A 376 -25.58 2.86 4.08
N LEU A 377 -25.65 4.03 3.46
CA LEU A 377 -24.97 5.26 3.87
C LEU A 377 -26.00 6.32 4.25
N ASN A 378 -25.83 6.98 5.40
CA ASN A 378 -26.78 7.99 5.86
C ASN A 378 -26.80 9.29 5.04
N LEU A 379 -25.71 9.61 4.29
CA LEU A 379 -25.54 10.89 3.58
C LEU A 379 -25.40 10.73 2.07
N LEU A 380 -25.31 9.52 1.57
CA LEU A 380 -24.99 9.19 0.19
C LEU A 380 -25.91 8.08 -0.32
N ASP A 381 -25.90 7.85 -1.63
CA ASP A 381 -26.61 6.72 -2.24
C ASP A 381 -26.07 5.37 -1.71
N ASP A 382 -26.94 4.37 -1.69
CA ASP A 382 -26.60 3.01 -1.25
C ASP A 382 -25.91 2.24 -2.40
N PRO A 383 -24.59 1.98 -2.33
CA PRO A 383 -23.90 1.24 -3.37
C PRO A 383 -24.05 -0.27 -3.22
N VAL A 384 -24.19 -0.94 -4.37
CA VAL A 384 -24.02 -2.38 -4.48
C VAL A 384 -22.70 -2.64 -5.21
N SER A 385 -21.78 -3.32 -4.54
CA SER A 385 -20.51 -3.77 -5.11
C SER A 385 -20.56 -5.27 -5.40
N ALA A 386 -20.07 -5.67 -6.56
CA ALA A 386 -20.03 -7.07 -6.97
C ALA A 386 -18.69 -7.40 -7.61
N THR A 387 -18.23 -8.63 -7.42
CA THR A 387 -17.05 -9.17 -8.06
C THR A 387 -17.32 -10.56 -8.60
N MET A 388 -16.66 -10.90 -9.71
CA MET A 388 -16.56 -12.25 -10.22
C MET A 388 -15.11 -12.48 -10.65
N GLY A 389 -14.42 -13.31 -9.88
CA GLY A 389 -13.11 -13.82 -10.22
C GLY A 389 -13.20 -15.22 -10.81
N ALA A 390 -12.25 -15.58 -11.67
CA ALA A 390 -12.06 -16.93 -12.16
C ALA A 390 -10.57 -17.23 -12.33
N THR A 391 -10.13 -18.42 -11.93
CA THR A 391 -8.80 -18.92 -12.23
C THR A 391 -8.91 -20.28 -12.92
N LEU A 392 -8.13 -20.49 -13.99
CA LEU A 392 -8.08 -21.74 -14.73
C LEU A 392 -6.64 -22.22 -14.84
N ARG A 393 -6.34 -23.37 -14.27
CA ARG A 393 -5.02 -24.01 -14.33
C ARG A 393 -4.83 -24.69 -15.70
N LEU A 394 -3.87 -24.22 -16.49
CA LEU A 394 -3.44 -24.83 -17.76
C LEU A 394 -2.17 -25.66 -17.51
N GLY A 395 -2.35 -26.91 -17.10
CA GLY A 395 -1.23 -27.76 -16.65
C GLY A 395 -0.77 -27.42 -15.23
N GLU A 396 0.50 -27.66 -14.93
CA GLU A 396 1.08 -27.46 -13.60
C GLU A 396 1.73 -26.08 -13.44
N SER A 397 2.16 -25.49 -14.53
CA SER A 397 3.00 -24.29 -14.54
C SER A 397 2.32 -23.02 -15.02
N THR A 398 1.08 -23.08 -15.51
CA THR A 398 0.41 -21.92 -16.12
C THR A 398 -0.99 -21.73 -15.59
N LEU A 399 -1.31 -20.49 -15.22
CA LEU A 399 -2.57 -20.08 -14.64
C LEU A 399 -3.17 -18.92 -15.45
N LEU A 400 -4.39 -19.09 -15.95
CA LEU A 400 -5.20 -17.99 -16.47
C LEU A 400 -6.02 -17.38 -15.35
N ARG A 401 -6.15 -16.05 -15.36
CA ARG A 401 -6.94 -15.26 -14.42
C ARG A 401 -7.92 -14.38 -15.17
N GLY A 402 -9.13 -14.27 -14.67
CA GLY A 402 -10.12 -13.31 -15.12
C GLY A 402 -10.79 -12.67 -13.93
N TYR A 403 -11.00 -11.38 -13.95
CA TYR A 403 -11.60 -10.63 -12.86
C TYR A 403 -12.49 -9.51 -13.41
N ALA A 404 -13.70 -9.43 -12.91
CA ALA A 404 -14.62 -8.33 -13.16
C ALA A 404 -15.18 -7.82 -11.84
N ALA A 405 -15.24 -6.49 -11.67
CA ALA A 405 -15.72 -5.89 -10.44
C ALA A 405 -16.47 -4.59 -10.70
N ARG A 406 -17.48 -4.32 -9.85
CA ARG A 406 -18.08 -3.02 -9.66
C ARG A 406 -17.81 -2.56 -8.23
N GLY A 407 -17.32 -1.33 -8.09
CA GLY A 407 -16.98 -0.77 -6.80
C GLY A 407 -17.21 0.73 -6.73
N TYR A 408 -16.92 1.31 -5.56
CA TYR A 408 -17.11 2.73 -5.30
C TYR A 408 -16.00 3.29 -4.41
N SER A 409 -15.92 4.61 -4.32
CA SER A 409 -15.16 5.36 -3.33
C SER A 409 -16.03 6.47 -2.75
N LEU A 410 -15.79 6.78 -1.47
CA LEU A 410 -16.37 7.93 -0.81
C LEU A 410 -15.91 9.23 -1.48
N PRO A 411 -16.75 10.25 -1.60
CA PRO A 411 -16.36 11.55 -2.14
C PRO A 411 -15.42 12.32 -1.20
N LEU A 412 -14.81 13.37 -1.73
CA LEU A 412 -14.00 14.31 -0.96
C LEU A 412 -14.85 15.05 0.07
N ILE A 413 -14.26 15.48 1.19
CA ILE A 413 -14.98 16.20 2.25
C ILE A 413 -15.68 17.46 1.72
N SER A 414 -15.06 18.16 0.78
CA SER A 414 -15.62 19.34 0.12
C SER A 414 -16.92 19.08 -0.64
N PHE A 415 -17.24 17.81 -0.96
CA PHE A 415 -18.51 17.42 -1.59
C PHE A 415 -19.63 17.14 -0.60
N TYR A 416 -19.33 16.98 0.69
CA TYR A 416 -20.37 16.86 1.73
C TYR A 416 -20.95 18.23 2.13
N GLY A 417 -20.24 19.32 1.79
CA GLY A 417 -20.73 20.69 1.92
C GLY A 417 -21.66 21.06 0.78
N SER A 418 -22.48 22.12 1.01
CA SER A 418 -23.39 22.64 0.01
C SER A 418 -22.64 23.36 -1.12
N VAL A 419 -22.49 22.76 -2.28
CA VAL A 419 -22.18 23.49 -3.51
C VAL A 419 -23.47 24.08 -4.03
N ASN A 420 -23.62 25.41 -4.00
CA ASN A 420 -24.83 26.15 -4.37
C ASN A 420 -26.10 25.73 -3.61
N GLY A 421 -25.99 25.30 -2.35
CA GLY A 421 -27.14 24.91 -1.53
C GLY A 421 -27.70 23.50 -1.81
N GLN A 422 -27.02 22.70 -2.64
CA GLN A 422 -27.40 21.32 -2.91
C GLN A 422 -26.31 20.36 -2.43
N LEU A 423 -26.67 19.41 -1.58
CA LEU A 423 -25.81 18.28 -1.23
C LEU A 423 -25.62 17.40 -2.48
N GLN A 424 -24.37 17.13 -2.83
CA GLN A 424 -24.09 16.15 -3.87
C GLN A 424 -24.00 14.76 -3.22
N HIS A 425 -24.96 13.89 -3.53
CA HIS A 425 -25.08 12.54 -2.98
C HIS A 425 -24.39 11.47 -3.84
N GLU A 426 -23.72 11.87 -4.92
CA GLU A 426 -23.18 10.93 -5.89
C GLU A 426 -21.82 10.35 -5.46
N LEU A 427 -21.78 9.03 -5.33
CA LEU A 427 -20.55 8.27 -5.14
C LEU A 427 -19.72 8.22 -6.43
N GLN A 428 -18.41 8.22 -6.29
CA GLN A 428 -17.51 7.81 -7.38
C GLN A 428 -17.63 6.30 -7.56
N GLN A 429 -17.86 5.84 -8.79
CA GLN A 429 -18.08 4.43 -9.11
C GLN A 429 -17.11 3.94 -10.18
N VAL A 430 -16.82 2.65 -10.17
CA VAL A 430 -15.97 2.01 -11.17
C VAL A 430 -16.55 0.68 -11.62
N THR A 431 -16.32 0.34 -12.89
CA THR A 431 -16.36 -1.03 -13.38
C THR A 431 -14.98 -1.39 -13.91
N THR A 432 -14.42 -2.46 -13.38
CA THR A 432 -13.10 -3.00 -13.72
C THR A 432 -13.26 -4.35 -14.40
N VAL A 433 -12.49 -4.58 -15.47
CA VAL A 433 -12.29 -5.91 -16.07
C VAL A 433 -10.81 -6.12 -16.26
N GLN A 434 -10.33 -7.29 -15.84
CA GLN A 434 -8.93 -7.70 -15.92
C GLN A 434 -8.81 -9.13 -16.45
N TRP A 435 -7.80 -9.37 -17.28
CA TRP A 435 -7.43 -10.70 -17.77
C TRP A 435 -5.93 -10.86 -17.65
N GLY A 436 -5.50 -12.02 -17.21
CA GLY A 436 -4.07 -12.26 -17.03
C GLY A 436 -3.66 -13.70 -17.18
N LEU A 437 -2.37 -13.84 -17.38
CA LEU A 437 -1.67 -15.11 -17.44
C LEU A 437 -0.46 -15.05 -16.52
N GLU A 438 -0.25 -16.12 -15.77
CA GLU A 438 0.91 -16.31 -14.91
C GLU A 438 1.53 -17.67 -15.26
N SER A 439 2.86 -17.74 -15.40
CA SER A 439 3.52 -18.96 -15.84
C SER A 439 4.94 -19.10 -15.31
N THR A 440 5.27 -20.33 -14.90
CA THR A 440 6.62 -20.82 -14.60
C THR A 440 7.06 -21.90 -15.61
N ALA A 441 6.42 -21.96 -16.79
CA ALA A 441 6.74 -22.96 -17.83
C ALA A 441 8.14 -22.81 -18.42
N VAL A 442 8.72 -21.61 -18.35
CA VAL A 442 10.13 -21.38 -18.69
C VAL A 442 10.96 -21.62 -17.44
N PRO A 443 11.91 -22.59 -17.45
CA PRO A 443 12.74 -22.88 -16.29
C PRO A 443 13.43 -21.61 -15.75
N TYR A 444 13.48 -21.48 -14.41
CA TYR A 444 14.08 -20.36 -13.69
C TYR A 444 13.42 -19.01 -13.92
N LEU A 445 12.27 -18.95 -14.58
CA LEU A 445 11.58 -17.71 -14.89
C LEU A 445 10.10 -17.78 -14.50
N TRP A 446 9.68 -16.84 -13.67
CA TRP A 446 8.27 -16.56 -13.43
C TRP A 446 7.85 -15.34 -14.23
N LEU A 447 6.75 -15.46 -14.94
CA LEU A 447 6.16 -14.40 -15.75
C LEU A 447 4.71 -14.18 -15.36
N LYS A 448 4.30 -12.92 -15.26
CA LYS A 448 2.90 -12.53 -15.10
C LYS A 448 2.58 -11.37 -16.05
N GLY A 449 1.48 -11.49 -16.74
CA GLY A 449 0.95 -10.45 -17.59
C GLY A 449 -0.53 -10.25 -17.32
N MET A 450 -0.95 -8.99 -17.13
CA MET A 450 -2.33 -8.58 -16.91
C MET A 450 -2.70 -7.47 -17.87
N VAL A 451 -3.88 -7.55 -18.50
CA VAL A 451 -4.51 -6.43 -19.20
C VAL A 451 -5.70 -5.96 -18.38
N PHE A 452 -5.91 -4.66 -18.32
CA PHE A 452 -6.98 -4.10 -17.51
C PHE A 452 -7.74 -2.98 -18.24
N ARG A 453 -9.01 -2.81 -17.85
CA ARG A 453 -9.85 -1.68 -18.26
C ARG A 453 -10.72 -1.25 -17.08
N ASN A 454 -10.61 0.03 -16.72
CA ASN A 454 -11.38 0.68 -15.67
C ASN A 454 -12.23 1.79 -16.30
N ASN A 455 -13.55 1.72 -16.17
CA ASN A 455 -14.44 2.84 -16.47
C ASN A 455 -14.87 3.44 -15.14
N VAL A 456 -14.64 4.73 -14.96
CA VAL A 456 -14.88 5.44 -13.70
C VAL A 456 -15.87 6.57 -13.95
N TRP A 457 -16.89 6.66 -13.10
CA TRP A 457 -17.95 7.68 -13.17
C TRP A 457 -17.86 8.58 -11.94
N ASN A 458 -18.34 9.81 -12.12
CA ASN A 458 -18.43 10.82 -11.07
C ASN A 458 -17.07 11.12 -10.40
N VAL A 459 -15.96 11.03 -11.18
CA VAL A 459 -14.64 11.41 -10.68
C VAL A 459 -14.65 12.89 -10.39
N GLN A 460 -14.40 13.22 -9.13
CA GLN A 460 -14.39 14.58 -8.63
C GLN A 460 -13.04 15.23 -8.95
N ASP A 461 -13.10 16.42 -9.53
CA ASP A 461 -11.96 17.20 -9.95
C ASP A 461 -12.24 18.69 -9.69
N TYR A 462 -11.22 19.44 -9.28
CA TYR A 462 -11.33 20.88 -9.06
C TYR A 462 -10.82 21.65 -10.28
N ASP A 463 -11.72 22.40 -10.92
CA ASP A 463 -11.37 23.29 -12.01
C ASP A 463 -10.82 24.60 -11.44
N TYR A 464 -9.49 24.71 -11.36
CA TYR A 464 -8.81 25.90 -10.83
C TYR A 464 -9.08 27.19 -11.62
N GLN A 465 -9.43 27.09 -12.93
CA GLN A 465 -9.74 28.25 -13.75
C GLN A 465 -11.14 28.80 -13.47
N ALA A 466 -12.08 27.89 -13.26
CA ALA A 466 -13.47 28.25 -12.97
C ALA A 466 -13.75 28.39 -11.46
N GLY A 467 -12.85 27.93 -10.59
CA GLY A 467 -13.03 27.93 -9.12
C GLY A 467 -14.16 27.01 -8.67
N ILE A 468 -14.48 25.95 -9.41
CA ILE A 468 -15.61 25.07 -9.12
C ILE A 468 -15.20 23.61 -9.13
N MET A 469 -15.87 22.81 -8.29
CA MET A 469 -15.79 21.35 -8.36
C MET A 469 -16.61 20.83 -9.53
N ARG A 470 -16.04 19.89 -10.28
CA ARG A 470 -16.68 19.22 -11.41
C ARG A 470 -16.61 17.71 -11.23
N THR A 471 -17.55 17.01 -11.85
CA THR A 471 -17.49 15.57 -12.01
C THR A 471 -17.20 15.23 -13.48
N GLN A 472 -16.37 14.22 -13.68
CA GLN A 472 -16.04 13.72 -15.01
C GLN A 472 -16.14 12.20 -15.09
N ARG A 473 -16.21 11.68 -16.32
CA ARG A 473 -16.13 10.24 -16.59
C ARG A 473 -14.80 9.93 -17.22
N GLN A 474 -14.13 8.95 -16.68
CA GLN A 474 -12.80 8.54 -17.11
C GLN A 474 -12.80 7.07 -17.54
N ARG A 475 -11.97 6.76 -18.52
CA ARG A 475 -11.60 5.40 -18.88
C ARG A 475 -10.10 5.26 -18.79
N ARG A 476 -9.63 4.24 -18.09
CA ARG A 476 -8.22 3.87 -18.01
C ARG A 476 -8.08 2.44 -18.49
N HIS A 477 -7.07 2.16 -19.32
CA HIS A 477 -6.77 0.81 -19.76
C HIS A 477 -5.27 0.66 -19.97
N GLY A 478 -4.78 -0.56 -19.88
CA GLY A 478 -3.36 -0.79 -20.00
C GLY A 478 -2.95 -2.24 -19.78
N VAL A 479 -1.66 -2.40 -19.63
CA VAL A 479 -1.02 -3.69 -19.33
C VAL A 479 -0.09 -3.54 -18.14
N ASP A 480 0.03 -4.62 -17.35
CA ASP A 480 0.95 -4.75 -16.22
C ASP A 480 1.69 -6.06 -16.38
N LEU A 481 3.00 -6.00 -16.64
CA LEU A 481 3.86 -7.14 -16.91
C LEU A 481 4.89 -7.25 -15.79
N GLU A 482 5.08 -8.45 -15.28
CA GLU A 482 6.06 -8.74 -14.23
C GLU A 482 6.91 -9.96 -14.64
N LEU A 483 8.19 -9.92 -14.33
CA LEU A 483 9.09 -11.05 -14.44
C LEU A 483 9.95 -11.19 -13.17
N ARG A 484 10.27 -12.43 -12.79
CA ARG A 484 11.21 -12.75 -11.72
C ARG A 484 12.05 -13.95 -12.14
N THR A 485 13.34 -13.94 -11.81
CA THR A 485 14.22 -15.09 -12.04
C THR A 485 14.45 -15.84 -10.74
N SER A 486 14.66 -17.14 -10.83
CA SER A 486 15.27 -17.89 -9.73
C SER A 486 16.70 -17.40 -9.49
N PRO A 487 17.21 -17.46 -8.26
CA PRO A 487 18.59 -17.10 -7.97
C PRO A 487 19.58 -17.97 -8.78
N TRP A 488 20.57 -17.32 -9.40
CA TRP A 488 21.68 -17.97 -10.08
C TRP A 488 23.00 -17.44 -9.54
N HIS A 489 23.77 -18.27 -8.87
CA HIS A 489 25.00 -17.88 -8.16
C HIS A 489 24.79 -16.70 -7.21
N GLY A 490 23.65 -16.62 -6.55
CA GLY A 490 23.28 -15.54 -5.65
C GLY A 490 22.63 -14.33 -6.33
N PHE A 491 22.65 -14.22 -7.65
CA PHE A 491 21.98 -13.14 -8.39
C PHE A 491 20.53 -13.49 -8.73
N ALA A 492 19.63 -12.54 -8.52
CA ALA A 492 18.24 -12.63 -9.01
C ALA A 492 17.82 -11.29 -9.61
N LEU A 493 16.99 -11.36 -10.66
CA LEU A 493 16.45 -10.21 -11.36
C LEU A 493 14.94 -10.16 -11.20
N THR A 494 14.41 -9.00 -10.88
CA THR A 494 13.00 -8.69 -11.02
C THR A 494 12.83 -7.55 -12.01
N GLY A 495 11.74 -7.59 -12.80
CA GLY A 495 11.43 -6.54 -13.76
C GLY A 495 9.93 -6.37 -13.88
N ALA A 496 9.48 -5.16 -14.14
CA ALA A 496 8.09 -4.86 -14.39
C ALA A 496 7.94 -3.74 -15.41
N TYR A 497 6.89 -3.81 -16.21
CA TYR A 497 6.48 -2.76 -17.12
C TYR A 497 5.00 -2.53 -16.99
N THR A 498 4.60 -1.28 -16.78
CA THR A 498 3.20 -0.87 -16.73
C THR A 498 2.95 0.18 -17.80
N PHE A 499 1.93 -0.02 -18.61
CA PHE A 499 1.39 0.97 -19.55
C PHE A 499 -0.01 1.35 -19.12
N THR A 500 -0.32 2.64 -19.06
CA THR A 500 -1.64 3.17 -18.72
C THR A 500 -2.03 4.29 -19.69
N ASP A 501 -3.15 4.13 -20.39
CA ASP A 501 -3.79 5.21 -21.18
C ASP A 501 -5.09 5.62 -20.49
N GLY A 502 -5.14 6.87 -20.04
CA GLY A 502 -6.28 7.48 -19.36
C GLY A 502 -6.94 8.52 -20.25
N ARG A 503 -8.28 8.48 -20.38
CA ARG A 503 -9.06 9.42 -21.17
C ARG A 503 -10.34 9.88 -20.49
N ASN A 504 -10.66 11.14 -20.65
CA ASN A 504 -11.99 11.65 -20.38
C ASN A 504 -12.95 11.11 -21.45
N THR A 505 -13.98 10.37 -21.04
CA THR A 505 -14.88 9.69 -22.01
C THR A 505 -15.86 10.64 -22.71
N LYS A 506 -16.07 11.85 -22.17
CA LYS A 506 -16.98 12.85 -22.77
C LYS A 506 -16.27 13.66 -23.85
N THR A 507 -15.02 14.06 -23.61
CA THR A 507 -14.25 14.90 -24.54
C THR A 507 -13.32 14.11 -25.43
N GLY A 508 -12.96 12.86 -25.05
CA GLY A 508 -11.92 12.07 -25.70
C GLY A 508 -10.49 12.52 -25.33
N ALA A 509 -10.35 13.61 -24.58
CA ALA A 509 -9.06 14.15 -24.20
C ALA A 509 -8.28 13.15 -23.32
N GLU A 510 -6.97 13.11 -23.51
CA GLU A 510 -6.05 12.36 -22.67
C GLU A 510 -5.99 13.02 -21.27
N LEU A 511 -5.94 12.20 -20.22
CA LEU A 511 -5.76 12.67 -18.86
C LEU A 511 -4.26 12.97 -18.64
N ASP A 512 -3.96 13.99 -17.87
CA ASP A 512 -2.58 14.26 -17.49
C ASP A 512 -2.07 13.24 -16.46
N GLY A 513 -0.75 13.27 -16.20
CA GLY A 513 -0.12 12.34 -15.28
C GLY A 513 -0.57 12.46 -13.83
N ASN A 514 -1.13 13.61 -13.41
CA ASN A 514 -1.67 13.78 -12.07
C ASN A 514 -3.03 13.09 -11.90
N GLN A 515 -3.76 12.93 -13.01
CA GLN A 515 -5.09 12.34 -13.04
C GLN A 515 -5.05 10.83 -13.34
N SER A 516 -4.02 10.34 -14.05
CA SER A 516 -3.95 8.96 -14.53
C SER A 516 -2.63 8.24 -14.25
N GLY A 517 -1.69 8.86 -13.50
CA GLY A 517 -0.33 8.33 -13.32
C GLY A 517 0.50 8.41 -14.61
N PRO A 518 1.74 7.88 -14.60
CA PRO A 518 2.60 7.85 -15.78
C PRO A 518 2.04 6.93 -16.86
N ARG A 519 2.26 7.33 -18.11
CA ARG A 519 1.85 6.53 -19.27
C ARG A 519 2.68 5.25 -19.41
N HIS A 520 3.99 5.37 -19.20
CA HIS A 520 4.93 4.26 -19.20
C HIS A 520 5.73 4.24 -17.90
N ALA A 521 5.77 3.09 -17.25
CA ALA A 521 6.59 2.88 -16.09
C ALA A 521 7.36 1.57 -16.20
N VAL A 522 8.66 1.61 -15.88
CA VAL A 522 9.50 0.43 -15.80
C VAL A 522 10.15 0.38 -14.43
N LYS A 523 10.03 -0.76 -13.76
CA LYS A 523 10.71 -1.02 -12.49
C LYS A 523 11.58 -2.25 -12.62
N GLY A 524 12.74 -2.23 -11.96
CA GLY A 524 13.63 -3.37 -11.95
C GLY A 524 14.43 -3.42 -10.66
N ALA A 525 14.81 -4.63 -10.26
CA ALA A 525 15.79 -4.83 -9.20
C ALA A 525 16.72 -5.98 -9.54
N LEU A 526 18.01 -5.75 -9.37
CA LEU A 526 19.05 -6.77 -9.39
C LEU A 526 19.50 -7.01 -7.96
N SER A 527 19.24 -8.19 -7.43
CA SER A 527 19.71 -8.60 -6.11
C SER A 527 20.87 -9.55 -6.20
N TYR A 528 21.75 -9.47 -5.19
CA TYR A 528 22.83 -10.41 -4.96
C TYR A 528 22.85 -10.81 -3.50
N ASP A 529 22.72 -12.11 -3.22
CA ASP A 529 22.75 -12.68 -1.88
C ASP A 529 23.88 -13.71 -1.77
N ASN A 530 24.76 -13.53 -0.79
CA ASN A 530 25.79 -14.48 -0.40
C ASN A 530 25.68 -14.78 1.09
N ALA A 531 24.97 -15.84 1.42
CA ALA A 531 24.72 -16.23 2.80
C ALA A 531 26.03 -16.56 3.57
N ALA A 532 27.03 -17.17 2.90
CA ALA A 532 28.31 -17.52 3.54
C ALA A 532 29.12 -16.27 3.92
N ALA A 533 29.07 -15.23 3.09
CA ALA A 533 29.69 -13.94 3.38
C ALA A 533 28.81 -13.03 4.24
N GLY A 534 27.53 -13.35 4.41
CA GLY A 534 26.55 -12.50 5.07
C GLY A 534 26.24 -11.21 4.30
N LEU A 535 26.50 -11.18 2.99
CA LEU A 535 26.32 -10.02 2.12
C LEU A 535 25.02 -10.11 1.33
N SER A 536 24.21 -9.05 1.37
CA SER A 536 23.05 -8.86 0.51
C SER A 536 23.11 -7.48 -0.13
N CYS A 537 22.94 -7.41 -1.45
CA CYS A 537 22.93 -6.17 -2.22
C CYS A 537 21.67 -6.12 -3.07
N VAL A 538 21.06 -4.94 -3.20
CA VAL A 538 19.95 -4.70 -4.11
C VAL A 538 20.18 -3.39 -4.85
N LEU A 539 20.21 -3.44 -6.18
CA LEU A 539 20.18 -2.27 -7.06
C LEU A 539 18.77 -2.17 -7.64
N THR A 540 18.06 -1.11 -7.33
CA THR A 540 16.73 -0.85 -7.91
C THR A 540 16.81 0.20 -8.99
N GLY A 541 15.91 0.12 -9.99
CA GLY A 541 15.73 1.11 -11.04
C GLY A 541 14.24 1.40 -11.23
N ASN A 542 13.89 2.68 -11.30
CA ASN A 542 12.51 3.14 -11.52
C ASN A 542 12.52 4.21 -12.63
N TYR A 543 11.88 3.90 -13.74
CA TYR A 543 11.63 4.81 -14.86
C TYR A 543 10.14 5.12 -14.94
N ALA A 544 9.79 6.38 -15.07
CA ALA A 544 8.41 6.82 -15.28
C ALA A 544 8.38 7.93 -16.35
N ASP A 545 7.47 7.78 -17.31
CA ASP A 545 7.15 8.78 -18.32
C ASP A 545 5.77 9.37 -17.99
N TRP A 546 5.80 10.55 -17.35
CA TRP A 546 4.60 11.27 -16.95
C TRP A 546 4.13 12.15 -18.09
N ASN A 547 2.84 12.05 -18.45
CA ASN A 547 2.20 12.99 -19.36
C ASN A 547 1.86 14.28 -18.60
N LEU A 548 2.79 15.21 -18.53
CA LEU A 548 2.66 16.47 -17.78
C LEU A 548 2.66 17.67 -18.73
N ALA A 549 2.21 18.83 -18.22
CA ALA A 549 2.18 20.08 -18.94
C ALA A 549 3.59 20.51 -19.41
N PRO A 550 3.70 21.33 -20.49
CA PRO A 550 4.98 21.85 -20.98
C PRO A 550 5.78 22.56 -19.88
N GLY A 551 7.09 22.30 -19.82
CA GLY A 551 8.01 22.90 -18.82
C GLY A 551 8.38 21.97 -17.66
N ALA A 552 7.62 20.89 -17.43
CA ALA A 552 8.05 19.82 -16.53
C ALA A 552 9.18 19.00 -17.14
N ARG A 553 9.95 18.30 -16.30
CA ARG A 553 10.83 17.19 -16.75
C ARG A 553 10.13 15.87 -16.40
N PRO A 554 9.28 15.36 -17.30
CA PRO A 554 8.37 14.26 -16.98
C PRO A 554 9.02 12.89 -17.00
N VAL A 555 10.28 12.80 -17.44
CA VAL A 555 10.99 11.54 -17.66
C VAL A 555 12.29 11.52 -16.89
N ALA A 556 12.45 10.55 -16.01
CA ALA A 556 13.73 10.24 -15.38
C ALA A 556 13.79 8.77 -14.98
N THR A 557 15.03 8.26 -14.90
CA THR A 557 15.31 6.97 -14.28
C THR A 557 16.05 7.22 -12.98
N LEU A 558 15.50 6.74 -11.89
CA LEU A 558 16.11 6.77 -10.57
C LEU A 558 16.70 5.39 -10.27
N PHE A 559 17.96 5.38 -9.81
CA PHE A 559 18.62 4.16 -9.36
C PHE A 559 19.05 4.30 -7.92
N ASP A 560 18.75 3.27 -7.11
CA ASP A 560 19.13 3.20 -5.70
C ASP A 560 19.89 1.90 -5.45
N LEU A 561 20.93 1.97 -4.61
CA LEU A 561 21.73 0.83 -4.17
C LEU A 561 21.59 0.65 -2.66
N HIS A 562 21.28 -0.57 -2.26
CA HIS A 562 21.20 -0.99 -0.86
C HIS A 562 22.16 -2.14 -0.62
N VAL A 563 22.97 -2.05 0.45
CA VAL A 563 23.96 -3.05 0.83
C VAL A 563 23.76 -3.39 2.29
N ASN A 564 23.68 -4.67 2.61
CA ASN A 564 23.52 -5.19 3.95
C ASN A 564 24.64 -6.22 4.22
N GLN A 565 25.36 -6.09 5.33
CA GLN A 565 26.47 -6.95 5.72
C GLN A 565 26.29 -7.47 7.14
N LYS A 566 26.01 -8.76 7.30
CA LYS A 566 26.07 -9.43 8.61
C LYS A 566 27.54 -9.62 9.00
N LEU A 567 27.90 -9.22 10.22
CA LEU A 567 29.29 -9.31 10.70
C LEU A 567 29.67 -10.73 11.13
N ARG A 568 28.69 -11.55 11.50
CA ARG A 568 28.86 -12.96 11.87
C ARG A 568 27.77 -13.80 11.21
N PRO A 569 27.92 -14.15 9.92
CA PRO A 569 26.85 -14.76 9.12
C PRO A 569 26.28 -16.07 9.68
N ALA A 570 27.10 -16.82 10.41
CA ALA A 570 26.69 -18.09 11.01
C ALA A 570 25.85 -17.95 12.30
N GLN A 571 25.61 -16.74 12.80
CA GLN A 571 24.86 -16.48 14.02
C GLN A 571 23.59 -15.70 13.72
N ASP A 572 22.42 -16.15 14.18
CA ASP A 572 21.15 -15.46 14.00
C ASP A 572 21.11 -14.10 14.71
N THR A 573 21.81 -13.96 15.83
CA THR A 573 21.96 -12.71 16.60
C THR A 573 23.11 -11.83 16.12
N SER A 574 23.55 -12.00 14.85
CA SER A 574 24.66 -11.22 14.31
C SER A 574 24.31 -9.74 14.14
N PRO A 575 25.19 -8.80 14.55
CA PRO A 575 25.08 -7.42 14.11
C PRO A 575 25.18 -7.33 12.60
N GLU A 576 24.38 -6.44 12.01
CA GLU A 576 24.35 -6.15 10.59
C GLU A 576 24.64 -4.66 10.37
N LEU A 577 25.54 -4.34 9.46
CA LEU A 577 25.74 -2.99 8.96
C LEU A 577 25.01 -2.84 7.63
N PHE A 578 24.46 -1.67 7.39
CA PHE A 578 23.84 -1.38 6.10
C PHE A 578 24.22 -0.01 5.57
N PHE A 579 24.17 0.11 4.26
CA PHE A 579 24.43 1.33 3.51
C PHE A 579 23.40 1.47 2.39
N SER A 580 22.89 2.68 2.19
CA SER A 580 22.02 3.01 1.06
C SER A 580 22.55 4.24 0.32
N LEU A 581 22.57 4.17 -1.01
CA LEU A 581 22.85 5.29 -1.90
C LEU A 581 21.64 5.47 -2.82
N ARG A 582 20.90 6.55 -2.63
CA ARG A 582 19.67 6.83 -3.37
C ARG A 582 19.91 7.87 -4.45
N ASN A 583 19.20 7.74 -5.58
CA ASN A 583 19.35 8.55 -6.77
C ASN A 583 20.84 8.67 -7.20
N ILE A 584 21.49 7.52 -7.46
CA ILE A 584 22.94 7.37 -7.70
C ILE A 584 23.46 8.38 -8.72
N PHE A 585 22.69 8.63 -9.78
CA PHE A 585 23.08 9.50 -10.88
C PHE A 585 22.63 10.95 -10.71
N ASP A 586 22.08 11.34 -9.54
CA ASP A 586 21.56 12.68 -9.25
C ASP A 586 20.58 13.16 -10.33
N ALA A 587 19.71 12.25 -10.79
CA ALA A 587 18.74 12.56 -11.82
C ALA A 587 17.76 13.65 -11.35
N LYS A 588 17.51 14.63 -12.22
CA LYS A 588 16.64 15.77 -11.94
C LYS A 588 15.26 15.50 -12.53
N LEU A 589 14.34 15.09 -11.68
CA LEU A 589 12.94 14.89 -12.05
C LEU A 589 12.10 15.96 -11.35
N TYR A 590 11.26 16.65 -12.11
CA TYR A 590 10.32 17.65 -11.60
C TYR A 590 8.94 17.34 -12.17
N GLN A 591 7.94 17.18 -11.31
CA GLN A 591 6.54 17.26 -11.74
C GLN A 591 6.10 18.71 -11.89
N TYR A 592 6.49 19.53 -10.90
CA TYR A 592 6.35 20.99 -10.89
C TYR A 592 7.61 21.60 -10.27
N GLU A 593 7.82 22.89 -10.41
CA GLU A 593 9.00 23.57 -9.86
C GLU A 593 9.23 23.39 -8.36
N PHE A 594 8.16 23.20 -7.60
CA PHE A 594 8.20 22.97 -6.16
C PHE A 594 8.07 21.47 -5.77
N ARG A 595 7.85 20.58 -6.74
CA ARG A 595 7.85 19.12 -6.54
C ARG A 595 8.95 18.48 -7.35
N GLN A 596 10.05 18.18 -6.67
CA GLN A 596 11.23 17.54 -7.26
C GLN A 596 11.58 16.27 -6.52
N ALA A 597 12.15 15.29 -7.21
CA ALA A 597 12.74 14.11 -6.60
C ALA A 597 13.91 14.51 -5.70
N ALA A 598 14.13 13.74 -4.63
CA ALA A 598 15.30 13.90 -3.78
C ALA A 598 16.58 13.83 -4.61
N PRO A 599 17.55 14.75 -4.41
CA PRO A 599 18.86 14.65 -5.03
C PRO A 599 19.59 13.40 -4.53
N ARG A 600 20.74 13.06 -5.13
CA ARG A 600 21.56 11.97 -4.62
C ARG A 600 21.87 12.17 -3.12
N TRP A 601 21.57 11.14 -2.33
CA TRP A 601 21.89 11.14 -0.92
C TRP A 601 22.23 9.73 -0.43
N PHE A 602 22.90 9.65 0.71
CA PHE A 602 23.33 8.38 1.27
C PHE A 602 23.00 8.30 2.75
N GLU A 603 23.00 7.09 3.23
CA GLU A 603 22.70 6.71 4.60
C GLU A 603 23.54 5.50 5.00
N ILE A 604 23.97 5.45 6.26
CA ILE A 604 24.63 4.30 6.87
C ILE A 604 23.94 3.98 8.20
N GLY A 605 23.83 2.71 8.51
CA GLY A 605 23.22 2.28 9.76
C GLY A 605 23.64 0.89 10.20
N GLY A 606 23.09 0.48 11.34
CA GLY A 606 23.31 -0.84 11.90
C GLY A 606 22.04 -1.41 12.50
N ARG A 607 21.96 -2.74 12.52
CA ARG A 607 20.88 -3.53 13.13
C ARG A 607 21.48 -4.58 14.06
N PHE A 608 20.81 -4.81 15.16
CA PHE A 608 21.17 -5.86 16.12
C PHE A 608 19.93 -6.64 16.54
N ARG A 609 19.99 -7.96 16.33
CA ARG A 609 18.96 -8.91 16.79
C ARG A 609 19.43 -9.62 18.06
N PHE A 610 18.53 -9.83 18.99
CA PHE A 610 18.82 -10.48 20.29
C PHE A 610 17.65 -11.38 20.72
#